data_f786d3edfaa309cb49f09ac032f4dbc5
#
_entry.id   f786d3edfaa309cb49f09ac032f4dbc5
#
_cell.length_a   1.000
_cell.length_b   1.000
_cell.length_c   1.000
_cell.angle_alpha   90.00
_cell.angle_beta   90.00
_cell.angle_gamma   90.00
#
_symmetry.space_group_name_H-M   'P 1'
#
loop_
_entity.id
_entity.type
_entity.pdbx_description
1 polymer ?
#
loop_
_entity_poly.entity_id
_entity_poly.type
_entity_poly.pdbx_seq_one_letter_code
_entity_poly.pdbx_strand_id
1 'polypeptide(L)'
;MIIDVLSDGICINGDSTSQEVFNAVLDITGVVPLIASDPPYGNIVDESWDKTKMSDVQFAEWMIKWTKTWKEALIPGGAFYVWGGLGIPGFRPFLKYLILAEDQEFQLANVITWSKKRAYGVKHNYLYTREELAYFVKGNSKKPATFNIPLLESKRGYSGYNPKYPAKSEFYRRTNVWMDVTEIFRGKDHPTQKAQRVVEIPIEVHTSPGDYVVDLFGGAGTTAHAARKLGRKFVLIEKDPQIYASMVERLKP
;
A
#
# COMPACT_ATOMS: atom_id res chain seq x y z
N MET A 1 -20.53 12.45 2.05
CA MET A 1 -20.03 11.12 1.69
C MET A 1 -20.94 10.48 0.65
N ILE A 2 -20.38 9.88 -0.41
CA ILE A 2 -21.11 9.09 -1.43
C ILE A 2 -20.57 7.68 -1.38
N ILE A 3 -21.41 6.65 -1.52
CA ILE A 3 -21.01 5.24 -1.48
C ILE A 3 -21.57 4.55 -2.72
N ASP A 4 -20.70 4.05 -3.58
CA ASP A 4 -21.04 3.20 -4.72
C ASP A 4 -20.70 1.74 -4.42
N VAL A 5 -21.71 0.87 -4.48
CA VAL A 5 -21.57 -0.57 -4.24
C VAL A 5 -21.42 -1.27 -5.59
N LEU A 6 -20.33 -1.97 -5.78
CA LEU A 6 -20.03 -2.80 -6.95
C LEU A 6 -20.21 -4.29 -6.59
N SER A 7 -20.20 -5.17 -7.58
CA SER A 7 -20.38 -6.61 -7.36
C SER A 7 -19.32 -7.25 -6.45
N ASP A 8 -18.13 -6.68 -6.42
CA ASP A 8 -16.94 -7.22 -5.75
C ASP A 8 -16.25 -6.21 -4.82
N GLY A 9 -16.85 -5.04 -4.58
CA GLY A 9 -16.27 -4.05 -3.70
C GLY A 9 -17.08 -2.77 -3.58
N ILE A 10 -16.49 -1.79 -2.92
CA ILE A 10 -17.15 -0.55 -2.55
C ILE A 10 -16.20 0.62 -2.79
N CYS A 11 -16.73 1.69 -3.35
CA CYS A 11 -16.04 2.96 -3.50
C CYS A 11 -16.74 4.02 -2.64
N ILE A 12 -15.96 4.80 -1.90
CA ILE A 12 -16.44 5.85 -1.01
C ILE A 12 -15.81 7.19 -1.43
N ASN A 13 -16.64 8.16 -1.81
CA ASN A 13 -16.18 9.54 -1.92
C ASN A 13 -16.23 10.18 -0.53
N GLY A 14 -15.06 10.36 0.07
CA GLY A 14 -14.92 10.87 1.42
C GLY A 14 -13.48 11.07 1.85
N ASP A 15 -13.31 11.77 2.95
CA ASP A 15 -11.99 11.99 3.56
C ASP A 15 -11.63 10.82 4.48
N SER A 16 -10.59 10.07 4.14
CA SER A 16 -10.09 8.95 4.96
C SER A 16 -9.61 9.36 6.36
N THR A 17 -9.45 10.65 6.63
CA THR A 17 -9.15 11.17 7.98
C THR A 17 -10.40 11.42 8.82
N SER A 18 -11.61 11.30 8.26
CA SER A 18 -12.87 11.55 8.97
C SER A 18 -13.36 10.31 9.71
N GLN A 19 -13.93 10.53 10.90
CA GLN A 19 -14.55 9.46 11.70
C GLN A 19 -15.78 8.87 11.03
N GLU A 20 -16.51 9.67 10.25
CA GLU A 20 -17.68 9.23 9.50
C GLU A 20 -17.31 8.15 8.47
N VAL A 21 -16.27 8.39 7.67
CA VAL A 21 -15.78 7.43 6.68
C VAL A 21 -15.23 6.17 7.35
N PHE A 22 -14.49 6.31 8.44
CA PHE A 22 -13.98 5.19 9.21
C PHE A 22 -15.12 4.29 9.73
N ASN A 23 -16.14 4.88 10.35
CA ASN A 23 -17.29 4.14 10.86
C ASN A 23 -18.05 3.44 9.73
N ALA A 24 -18.29 4.13 8.61
CA ALA A 24 -18.97 3.53 7.46
C ALA A 24 -18.24 2.30 6.91
N VAL A 25 -16.91 2.33 6.84
CA VAL A 25 -16.13 1.17 6.43
C VAL A 25 -16.25 0.03 7.43
N LEU A 26 -16.13 0.29 8.73
CA LEU A 26 -16.30 -0.74 9.76
C LEU A 26 -17.70 -1.36 9.76
N ASP A 27 -18.73 -0.57 9.55
CA ASP A 27 -20.12 -1.07 9.47
C ASP A 27 -20.32 -2.02 8.26
N ILE A 28 -19.59 -1.77 7.15
CA ILE A 28 -19.68 -2.56 5.93
C ILE A 28 -18.83 -3.83 5.99
N THR A 29 -17.58 -3.72 6.46
CA THR A 29 -16.60 -4.79 6.35
C THR A 29 -16.31 -5.51 7.66
N GLY A 30 -16.64 -4.90 8.80
CA GLY A 30 -16.02 -5.24 10.08
C GLY A 30 -14.52 -4.94 10.04
N VAL A 31 -13.76 -5.67 10.84
CA VAL A 31 -12.29 -5.61 10.83
C VAL A 31 -11.72 -6.44 9.68
N VAL A 32 -10.64 -5.95 9.05
CA VAL A 32 -10.06 -6.52 7.83
C VAL A 32 -8.64 -7.04 8.05
N PRO A 33 -8.16 -8.00 7.25
CA PRO A 33 -6.79 -8.51 7.35
C PRO A 33 -5.74 -7.58 6.75
N LEU A 34 -6.12 -6.70 5.81
CA LEU A 34 -5.18 -5.86 5.06
C LEU A 34 -5.73 -4.46 4.77
N ILE A 35 -4.91 -3.47 5.12
CA ILE A 35 -5.01 -2.10 4.59
C ILE A 35 -3.74 -1.84 3.78
N ALA A 36 -3.87 -1.35 2.55
CA ALA A 36 -2.74 -1.05 1.66
C ALA A 36 -2.98 0.29 0.97
N SER A 37 -2.22 1.32 1.34
CA SER A 37 -2.53 2.70 1.00
C SER A 37 -1.34 3.48 0.44
N ASP A 38 -1.58 4.22 -0.64
CA ASP A 38 -0.63 5.10 -1.31
C ASP A 38 -1.02 6.58 -1.12
N PRO A 39 -0.64 7.19 0.02
CA PRO A 39 -1.02 8.56 0.33
C PRO A 39 -0.32 9.56 -0.60
N PRO A 40 -0.84 10.79 -0.76
CA PRO A 40 -0.07 11.89 -1.38
C PRO A 40 1.28 12.04 -0.67
N TYR A 41 2.33 12.35 -1.44
CA TYR A 41 3.70 12.45 -0.90
C TYR A 41 4.08 13.87 -0.48
N GLY A 42 3.21 14.84 -0.77
CA GLY A 42 3.37 16.25 -0.44
C GLY A 42 4.37 16.98 -1.36
N ASN A 43 3.84 17.71 -2.32
CA ASN A 43 4.60 18.54 -3.27
C ASN A 43 5.56 17.77 -4.21
N ILE A 44 5.26 16.51 -4.53
CA ILE A 44 6.07 15.71 -5.47
C ILE A 44 5.58 15.91 -6.91
N VAL A 45 4.27 15.99 -7.12
CA VAL A 45 3.66 16.29 -8.42
C VAL A 45 2.95 17.64 -8.38
N ASP A 46 2.82 18.28 -9.55
CA ASP A 46 2.17 19.59 -9.69
C ASP A 46 0.64 19.46 -9.76
N GLU A 47 0.08 18.61 -8.93
CA GLU A 47 -1.35 18.37 -8.82
C GLU A 47 -1.91 18.90 -7.51
N SER A 48 -3.15 19.40 -7.53
CA SER A 48 -3.77 20.06 -6.37
C SER A 48 -3.88 19.13 -5.15
N TRP A 49 -4.12 17.84 -5.37
CA TRP A 49 -4.23 16.83 -4.31
C TRP A 49 -2.89 16.49 -3.63
N ASP A 50 -1.74 16.74 -4.29
CA ASP A 50 -0.41 16.53 -3.70
C ASP A 50 0.19 17.83 -3.10
N LYS A 51 -0.41 18.99 -3.36
CA LYS A 51 0.09 20.26 -2.81
C LYS A 51 -0.25 20.39 -1.34
N THR A 52 0.78 20.61 -0.54
CA THR A 52 0.62 20.88 0.89
C THR A 52 1.51 22.04 1.34
N LYS A 53 1.04 22.78 2.34
CA LYS A 53 1.81 23.79 3.08
C LYS A 53 2.38 23.24 4.38
N MET A 54 2.21 21.95 4.64
CA MET A 54 2.70 21.31 5.86
C MET A 54 4.23 21.27 5.87
N SER A 55 4.82 21.51 7.04
CA SER A 55 6.22 21.17 7.29
C SER A 55 6.41 19.66 7.33
N ASP A 56 7.67 19.19 7.25
CA ASP A 56 8.00 17.75 7.34
C ASP A 56 7.43 17.09 8.60
N VAL A 57 7.37 17.83 9.72
CA VAL A 57 6.82 17.34 10.99
C VAL A 57 5.31 17.21 10.90
N GLN A 58 4.64 18.27 10.47
CA GLN A 58 3.18 18.28 10.34
C GLN A 58 2.67 17.22 9.37
N PHE A 59 3.41 16.96 8.29
CA PHE A 59 3.06 15.92 7.34
C PHE A 59 3.21 14.52 7.95
N ALA A 60 4.31 14.27 8.69
CA ALA A 60 4.49 13.01 9.40
C ALA A 60 3.39 12.81 10.47
N GLU A 61 3.04 13.85 11.23
CA GLU A 61 1.95 13.81 12.21
C GLU A 61 0.59 13.52 11.57
N TRP A 62 0.32 14.11 10.39
CA TRP A 62 -0.88 13.81 9.61
C TRP A 62 -0.92 12.34 9.21
N MET A 63 0.20 11.78 8.72
CA MET A 63 0.30 10.36 8.38
C MET A 63 0.05 9.47 9.61
N ILE A 64 0.65 9.79 10.74
CA ILE A 64 0.49 9.05 11.99
C ILE A 64 -0.97 9.07 12.45
N LYS A 65 -1.63 10.21 12.36
CA LYS A 65 -3.01 10.38 12.81
C LYS A 65 -3.96 9.40 12.12
N TRP A 66 -4.00 9.38 10.78
CA TRP A 66 -4.89 8.48 10.09
C TRP A 66 -4.44 7.01 10.19
N THR A 67 -3.14 6.72 10.20
CA THR A 67 -2.63 5.36 10.40
C THR A 67 -3.07 4.79 11.75
N LYS A 68 -2.98 5.57 12.83
CA LYS A 68 -3.42 5.15 14.16
C LYS A 68 -4.93 4.95 14.26
N THR A 69 -5.72 5.73 13.54
CA THR A 69 -7.17 5.51 13.44
C THR A 69 -7.45 4.21 12.70
N TRP A 70 -6.86 4.02 11.53
CA TRP A 70 -7.16 2.89 10.67
C TRP A 70 -6.56 1.55 11.14
N LYS A 71 -5.53 1.56 12.00
CA LYS A 71 -5.07 0.31 12.62
C LYS A 71 -6.20 -0.39 13.40
N GLU A 72 -7.18 0.37 13.90
CA GLU A 72 -8.32 -0.21 14.63
C GLU A 72 -9.28 -1.00 13.71
N ALA A 73 -9.29 -0.71 12.42
CA ALA A 73 -10.01 -1.50 11.43
C ALA A 73 -9.30 -2.83 11.06
N LEU A 74 -8.09 -3.07 11.57
CA LEU A 74 -7.39 -4.35 11.34
C LEU A 74 -7.79 -5.41 12.37
N ILE A 75 -7.85 -6.67 11.94
CA ILE A 75 -7.84 -7.83 12.84
C ILE A 75 -6.54 -7.86 13.64
N PRO A 76 -6.48 -8.52 14.82
CA PRO A 76 -5.20 -8.80 15.49
C PRO A 76 -4.26 -9.56 14.54
N GLY A 77 -3.03 -9.08 14.38
CA GLY A 77 -2.07 -9.60 13.39
C GLY A 77 -2.32 -9.16 11.95
N GLY A 78 -3.30 -8.30 11.70
CA GLY A 78 -3.56 -7.74 10.37
C GLY A 78 -2.43 -6.84 9.89
N ALA A 79 -2.27 -6.74 8.57
CA ALA A 79 -1.20 -6.01 7.91
C ALA A 79 -1.62 -4.63 7.44
N PHE A 80 -0.73 -3.66 7.57
CA PHE A 80 -0.91 -2.31 7.07
C PHE A 80 0.29 -1.90 6.22
N TYR A 81 0.05 -1.63 4.96
CA TYR A 81 1.08 -1.15 4.04
C TYR A 81 0.88 0.32 3.71
N VAL A 82 1.98 1.09 3.78
CA VAL A 82 1.99 2.51 3.41
C VAL A 82 3.13 2.77 2.45
N TRP A 83 2.79 3.25 1.25
CA TRP A 83 3.79 3.69 0.29
C TRP A 83 4.39 5.04 0.69
N GLY A 84 5.65 5.23 0.36
CA GLY A 84 6.38 6.48 0.57
C GLY A 84 7.69 6.48 -0.18
N GLY A 85 8.46 7.54 -0.06
CA GLY A 85 9.72 7.68 -0.76
C GLY A 85 10.86 8.11 0.16
N LEU A 86 11.91 7.30 0.25
CA LEU A 86 13.16 7.67 0.95
C LEU A 86 14.19 8.31 0.03
N GLY A 87 13.98 8.26 -1.28
CA GLY A 87 14.91 8.75 -2.30
C GLY A 87 14.51 10.03 -3.00
N ILE A 88 13.47 10.73 -2.57
CA ILE A 88 12.89 11.93 -3.20
C ILE A 88 12.84 13.10 -2.21
N PRO A 89 12.54 14.34 -2.64
CA PRO A 89 12.45 15.49 -1.73
C PRO A 89 11.56 15.28 -0.51
N GLY A 90 10.48 14.49 -0.62
CA GLY A 90 9.57 14.12 0.48
C GLY A 90 10.07 13.04 1.45
N PHE A 91 11.34 12.62 1.41
CA PHE A 91 11.83 11.52 2.23
C PHE A 91 11.85 11.81 3.75
N ARG A 92 12.04 13.06 4.15
CA ARG A 92 12.13 13.44 5.56
C ARG A 92 10.82 13.21 6.33
N PRO A 93 9.63 13.59 5.82
CA PRO A 93 8.38 13.24 6.45
C PRO A 93 8.19 11.74 6.59
N PHE A 94 8.50 10.95 5.55
CA PHE A 94 8.35 9.51 5.58
C PHE A 94 9.31 8.83 6.57
N LEU A 95 10.56 9.28 6.69
CA LEU A 95 11.48 8.81 7.73
C LEU A 95 10.95 9.07 9.14
N LYS A 96 10.42 10.28 9.39
CA LYS A 96 9.81 10.61 10.68
C LYS A 96 8.58 9.75 10.96
N TYR A 97 7.74 9.55 9.95
CA TYR A 97 6.58 8.67 10.03
C TYR A 97 6.98 7.25 10.43
N LEU A 98 7.99 6.65 9.77
CA LEU A 98 8.45 5.29 10.08
C LEU A 98 8.88 5.12 11.54
N ILE A 99 9.55 6.13 12.10
CA ILE A 99 10.03 6.10 13.49
C ILE A 99 8.89 6.32 14.49
N LEU A 100 7.98 7.24 14.20
CA LEU A 100 6.98 7.71 15.15
C LEU A 100 5.64 6.98 15.06
N ALA A 101 5.38 6.26 13.97
CA ALA A 101 4.14 5.50 13.79
C ALA A 101 4.13 4.20 14.60
N GLU A 102 5.31 3.64 14.91
CA GLU A 102 5.46 2.41 15.67
C GLU A 102 5.08 2.59 17.13
N ASP A 103 4.34 1.63 17.67
CA ASP A 103 4.06 1.47 19.09
C ASP A 103 3.95 -0.03 19.45
N GLN A 104 3.61 -0.35 20.71
CA GLN A 104 3.51 -1.76 21.17
C GLN A 104 2.41 -2.56 20.45
N GLU A 105 1.37 -1.87 19.99
CA GLU A 105 0.22 -2.48 19.31
C GLU A 105 0.27 -2.35 17.78
N PHE A 106 1.27 -1.66 17.24
CA PHE A 106 1.43 -1.43 15.82
C PHE A 106 2.91 -1.39 15.46
N GLN A 107 3.45 -2.53 15.09
CA GLN A 107 4.89 -2.73 14.93
C GLN A 107 5.31 -2.66 13.46
N LEU A 108 6.38 -1.92 13.18
CA LEU A 108 7.03 -1.90 11.87
C LEU A 108 7.74 -3.25 11.64
N ALA A 109 7.17 -4.10 10.81
CA ALA A 109 7.71 -5.42 10.51
C ALA A 109 8.82 -5.37 9.46
N ASN A 110 8.71 -4.47 8.47
CA ASN A 110 9.70 -4.33 7.40
C ASN A 110 9.56 -2.99 6.67
N VAL A 111 10.64 -2.57 6.03
CA VAL A 111 10.64 -1.56 4.97
C VAL A 111 11.06 -2.25 3.68
N ILE A 112 10.18 -2.24 2.69
CA ILE A 112 10.35 -2.89 1.41
C ILE A 112 10.73 -1.84 0.39
N THR A 113 11.75 -2.10 -0.42
CA THR A 113 12.18 -1.21 -1.50
C THR A 113 11.72 -1.79 -2.85
N TRP A 114 10.91 -1.03 -3.56
CA TRP A 114 10.59 -1.33 -4.97
C TRP A 114 11.52 -0.56 -5.89
N SER A 115 12.33 -1.27 -6.67
CA SER A 115 13.24 -0.70 -7.64
C SER A 115 12.51 -0.45 -8.97
N LYS A 116 12.45 0.83 -9.39
CA LYS A 116 11.84 1.26 -10.65
C LYS A 116 12.86 1.20 -11.78
N LYS A 117 12.40 0.94 -13.02
CA LYS A 117 13.25 1.00 -14.22
C LYS A 117 13.68 2.41 -14.60
N ARG A 118 12.88 3.42 -14.24
CA ARG A 118 13.18 4.82 -14.55
C ARG A 118 13.78 5.48 -13.34
N ALA A 119 14.85 6.20 -13.57
CA ALA A 119 15.51 7.03 -12.56
C ALA A 119 15.18 8.49 -12.79
N TYR A 120 14.98 9.22 -11.71
CA TYR A 120 14.78 10.67 -11.68
C TYR A 120 15.83 11.29 -10.77
N GLY A 121 16.18 12.54 -10.98
CA GLY A 121 17.12 13.16 -10.09
C GLY A 121 17.49 14.58 -10.45
N VAL A 122 18.41 15.13 -9.70
CA VAL A 122 18.94 16.48 -9.84
C VAL A 122 20.44 16.46 -10.15
N LYS A 123 20.94 17.55 -10.69
CA LYS A 123 22.32 17.65 -11.22
C LYS A 123 23.42 17.25 -10.23
N HIS A 124 23.21 17.45 -8.93
CA HIS A 124 24.24 17.27 -7.89
C HIS A 124 23.87 16.19 -6.86
N ASN A 125 23.13 15.14 -7.26
CA ASN A 125 22.80 14.00 -6.42
C ASN A 125 22.66 12.73 -7.25
N TYR A 126 22.57 11.57 -6.58
CA TYR A 126 22.25 10.30 -7.22
C TYR A 126 20.83 10.32 -7.78
N LEU A 127 20.62 9.61 -8.89
CA LEU A 127 19.30 9.44 -9.46
C LEU A 127 18.44 8.55 -8.57
N TYR A 128 17.18 8.93 -8.38
CA TYR A 128 16.21 8.17 -7.61
C TYR A 128 15.53 7.13 -8.50
N THR A 129 15.58 5.88 -8.09
CA THR A 129 15.01 4.76 -8.86
C THR A 129 14.17 3.83 -7.99
N ARG A 130 13.74 4.27 -6.81
CA ARG A 130 13.05 3.42 -5.86
C ARG A 130 11.88 4.14 -5.18
N GLU A 131 10.94 3.34 -4.72
CA GLU A 131 9.93 3.71 -3.72
C GLU A 131 9.96 2.69 -2.60
N GLU A 132 9.49 3.08 -1.44
CA GLU A 132 9.44 2.24 -0.26
C GLU A 132 7.99 1.93 0.14
N LEU A 133 7.81 0.74 0.76
CA LEU A 133 6.59 0.35 1.42
C LEU A 133 6.93 0.07 2.88
N ALA A 134 6.33 0.83 3.79
CA ALA A 134 6.31 0.47 5.20
C ALA A 134 5.30 -0.66 5.41
N TYR A 135 5.72 -1.77 6.00
CA TYR A 135 4.87 -2.89 6.38
C TYR A 135 4.77 -2.96 7.89
N PHE A 136 3.59 -2.64 8.40
CA PHE A 136 3.26 -2.75 9.83
C PHE A 136 2.34 -3.94 10.08
N VAL A 137 2.34 -4.42 11.32
CA VAL A 137 1.43 -5.44 11.83
C VAL A 137 0.74 -4.93 13.09
N LYS A 138 -0.58 -5.08 13.19
CA LYS A 138 -1.32 -4.80 14.43
C LYS A 138 -0.98 -5.87 15.46
N GLY A 139 -0.28 -5.48 16.52
CA GLY A 139 0.26 -6.36 17.55
C GLY A 139 1.67 -6.84 17.22
N ASN A 140 1.95 -8.13 17.41
CA ASN A 140 3.30 -8.69 17.26
C ASN A 140 3.69 -8.91 15.79
N SER A 141 4.66 -8.16 15.30
CA SER A 141 5.16 -8.23 13.92
C SER A 141 5.74 -9.59 13.50
N LYS A 142 6.11 -10.43 14.48
CA LYS A 142 6.58 -11.81 14.23
C LYS A 142 5.45 -12.81 14.09
N LYS A 143 4.21 -12.42 14.33
CA LYS A 143 3.01 -13.25 14.31
C LYS A 143 1.86 -12.59 13.53
N PRO A 144 2.04 -12.30 12.23
CA PRO A 144 0.93 -11.81 11.41
C PRO A 144 -0.19 -12.88 11.36
N ALA A 145 -1.45 -12.43 11.25
CA ALA A 145 -2.60 -13.32 11.17
C ALA A 145 -2.53 -14.25 9.96
N THR A 146 -2.12 -13.70 8.82
CA THR A 146 -1.88 -14.44 7.57
C THR A 146 -0.53 -14.00 7.01
N PHE A 147 0.31 -14.96 6.63
CA PHE A 147 1.54 -14.71 5.89
C PHE A 147 1.81 -15.84 4.89
N ASN A 148 1.23 -15.72 3.72
CA ASN A 148 1.53 -16.60 2.59
C ASN A 148 2.92 -16.24 2.07
N ILE A 149 3.86 -17.19 2.11
CA ILE A 149 5.26 -16.93 1.75
C ILE A 149 5.33 -16.45 0.29
N PRO A 150 5.77 -15.21 0.03
CA PRO A 150 5.86 -14.70 -1.34
C PRO A 150 7.04 -15.35 -2.06
N LEU A 151 6.75 -16.02 -3.17
CA LEU A 151 7.74 -16.66 -4.01
C LEU A 151 7.95 -15.87 -5.31
N LEU A 152 9.15 -16.00 -5.87
CA LEU A 152 9.47 -15.55 -7.21
C LEU A 152 9.09 -16.64 -8.22
N GLU A 153 8.86 -16.27 -9.47
CA GLU A 153 8.62 -17.24 -10.55
C GLU A 153 9.88 -18.03 -10.94
N SER A 154 11.06 -17.49 -10.60
CA SER A 154 12.33 -18.14 -10.90
C SER A 154 12.59 -19.33 -9.96
N LYS A 155 12.90 -20.47 -10.56
CA LYS A 155 13.31 -21.68 -9.83
C LYS A 155 14.72 -21.52 -9.28
N ARG A 156 14.98 -22.17 -8.15
CA ARG A 156 16.32 -22.27 -7.57
C ARG A 156 17.19 -23.17 -8.42
N GLY A 157 18.43 -22.74 -8.65
CA GLY A 157 19.46 -23.59 -9.26
C GLY A 157 20.14 -24.56 -8.29
N TYR A 158 19.80 -24.52 -7.00
CA TYR A 158 20.39 -25.35 -5.95
C TYR A 158 19.42 -25.56 -4.77
N SER A 159 19.63 -26.61 -3.99
CA SER A 159 18.74 -27.05 -2.90
C SER A 159 18.81 -26.19 -1.60
N GLY A 160 19.56 -25.08 -1.62
CA GLY A 160 19.76 -24.20 -0.48
C GLY A 160 21.22 -24.11 -0.05
N TYR A 161 21.57 -23.05 0.66
CA TYR A 161 22.96 -22.78 1.08
C TYR A 161 23.43 -23.70 2.23
N ASN A 162 22.53 -24.16 3.08
CA ASN A 162 22.87 -25.01 4.22
C ASN A 162 22.22 -26.39 4.08
N PRO A 163 23.03 -27.48 3.96
CA PRO A 163 22.50 -28.85 3.86
C PRO A 163 21.67 -29.31 5.06
N LYS A 164 21.89 -28.71 6.25
CA LYS A 164 21.08 -29.00 7.46
C LYS A 164 19.67 -28.41 7.39
N TYR A 165 19.48 -27.38 6.54
CA TYR A 165 18.22 -26.70 6.39
C TYR A 165 17.89 -26.54 4.90
N PRO A 166 17.53 -27.65 4.22
CA PRO A 166 17.20 -27.58 2.80
C PRO A 166 16.01 -26.65 2.55
N ALA A 167 16.04 -25.99 1.42
CA ALA A 167 14.94 -25.11 1.04
C ALA A 167 13.66 -25.91 0.86
N LYS A 168 12.56 -25.45 1.48
CA LYS A 168 11.24 -26.11 1.41
C LYS A 168 10.49 -25.85 0.08
N SER A 169 11.03 -25.00 -0.81
CA SER A 169 10.42 -24.62 -2.09
C SER A 169 11.43 -24.69 -3.21
N GLU A 170 11.00 -25.11 -4.40
CA GLU A 170 11.78 -25.02 -5.64
C GLU A 170 12.00 -23.57 -6.11
N PHE A 171 11.21 -22.62 -5.62
CA PHE A 171 11.26 -21.23 -5.99
C PHE A 171 12.02 -20.40 -4.96
N TYR A 172 12.61 -19.30 -5.40
CA TYR A 172 13.19 -18.33 -4.49
C TYR A 172 12.09 -17.62 -3.69
N ARG A 173 12.34 -17.43 -2.41
CA ARG A 173 11.52 -16.55 -1.59
C ARG A 173 11.82 -15.09 -1.96
N ARG A 174 10.77 -14.28 -2.14
CA ARG A 174 10.89 -12.84 -2.39
C ARG A 174 11.57 -12.17 -1.20
N THR A 175 12.50 -11.27 -1.49
CA THR A 175 13.18 -10.42 -0.50
C THR A 175 12.39 -9.13 -0.27
N ASN A 176 12.90 -8.27 0.61
CA ASN A 176 12.37 -6.91 0.78
C ASN A 176 12.93 -5.89 -0.24
N VAL A 177 13.63 -6.35 -1.26
CA VAL A 177 14.02 -5.55 -2.42
C VAL A 177 13.38 -6.15 -3.66
N TRP A 178 12.39 -5.44 -4.23
CA TRP A 178 11.62 -5.91 -5.37
C TRP A 178 12.18 -5.32 -6.66
N MET A 179 12.98 -6.11 -7.35
CA MET A 179 13.59 -5.76 -8.63
C MET A 179 12.88 -6.40 -9.83
N ASP A 180 12.05 -7.40 -9.58
CA ASP A 180 11.31 -8.18 -10.57
C ASP A 180 9.99 -7.52 -10.99
N VAL A 181 9.49 -6.57 -10.24
CA VAL A 181 8.29 -5.81 -10.60
C VAL A 181 8.68 -4.69 -11.54
N THR A 182 8.61 -4.98 -12.84
CA THR A 182 9.13 -4.10 -13.91
C THR A 182 8.04 -3.41 -14.72
N GLU A 183 6.78 -3.52 -14.31
CA GLU A 183 5.68 -2.88 -14.99
C GLU A 183 5.87 -1.36 -15.04
N ILE A 184 5.75 -0.81 -16.25
CA ILE A 184 5.71 0.63 -16.45
C ILE A 184 4.29 0.94 -16.91
N PHE A 185 3.53 1.64 -16.08
CA PHE A 185 2.25 2.16 -16.51
C PHE A 185 2.48 3.24 -17.59
N ARG A 186 1.84 3.07 -18.74
CA ARG A 186 1.94 4.00 -19.88
C ARG A 186 0.63 4.76 -20.12
N GLY A 187 -0.31 4.72 -19.17
CA GLY A 187 -1.58 5.43 -19.27
C GLY A 187 -1.40 6.94 -19.21
N LYS A 188 -2.19 7.67 -20.00
CA LYS A 188 -2.23 9.14 -19.94
C LYS A 188 -3.11 9.66 -18.80
N ASP A 189 -3.93 8.78 -18.21
CA ASP A 189 -5.05 9.19 -17.37
C ASP A 189 -4.70 9.39 -15.89
N HIS A 190 -3.56 8.85 -15.44
CA HIS A 190 -3.09 9.08 -14.06
C HIS A 190 -1.55 8.99 -13.99
N PRO A 191 -0.84 10.11 -13.81
CA PRO A 191 0.63 10.16 -13.93
C PRO A 191 1.38 9.36 -12.84
N THR A 192 0.71 9.06 -11.72
CA THR A 192 1.30 8.39 -10.55
C THR A 192 0.75 6.98 -10.29
N GLN A 193 0.02 6.39 -11.24
CA GLN A 193 -0.54 5.05 -11.06
C GLN A 193 0.56 4.03 -10.75
N LYS A 194 0.37 3.25 -9.67
CA LYS A 194 1.28 2.16 -9.29
C LYS A 194 1.19 1.00 -10.27
N ALA A 195 2.30 0.29 -10.43
CA ALA A 195 2.29 -1.01 -11.08
C ALA A 195 1.37 -1.97 -10.31
N GLN A 196 0.46 -2.64 -11.00
CA GLN A 196 -0.54 -3.51 -10.35
C GLN A 196 0.12 -4.59 -9.50
N ARG A 197 1.22 -5.17 -9.97
CA ARG A 197 1.96 -6.24 -9.26
C ARG A 197 2.48 -5.78 -7.89
N VAL A 198 2.86 -4.53 -7.72
CA VAL A 198 3.32 -3.97 -6.43
C VAL A 198 2.21 -4.03 -5.37
N VAL A 199 0.96 -3.89 -5.79
CA VAL A 199 -0.22 -3.96 -4.92
C VAL A 199 -0.69 -5.41 -4.73
N GLU A 200 -0.58 -6.26 -5.76
CA GLU A 200 -0.94 -7.68 -5.69
C GLU A 200 -0.15 -8.43 -4.62
N ILE A 201 1.16 -8.15 -4.49
CA ILE A 201 2.02 -8.87 -3.55
C ILE A 201 1.53 -8.78 -2.10
N PRO A 202 1.27 -7.59 -1.51
CA PRO A 202 0.67 -7.50 -0.18
C PRO A 202 -0.66 -8.23 -0.03
N ILE A 203 -1.52 -8.18 -1.06
CA ILE A 203 -2.81 -8.86 -1.07
C ILE A 203 -2.62 -10.39 -1.00
N GLU A 204 -1.78 -10.96 -1.86
CA GLU A 204 -1.46 -12.39 -1.84
C GLU A 204 -0.88 -12.84 -0.50
N VAL A 205 0.00 -12.03 0.09
CA VAL A 205 0.70 -12.37 1.33
C VAL A 205 -0.22 -12.38 2.54
N HIS A 206 -1.15 -11.44 2.64
CA HIS A 206 -1.89 -11.20 3.89
C HIS A 206 -3.37 -11.50 3.84
N THR A 207 -3.88 -11.98 2.71
CA THR A 207 -5.32 -12.25 2.56
C THR A 207 -5.61 -13.60 1.93
N SER A 208 -6.85 -14.05 2.09
CA SER A 208 -7.46 -15.19 1.41
C SER A 208 -8.53 -14.71 0.42
N PRO A 209 -8.91 -15.51 -0.60
CA PRO A 209 -10.05 -15.18 -1.46
C PRO A 209 -11.31 -14.87 -0.64
N GLY A 210 -12.02 -13.81 -1.01
CA GLY A 210 -13.21 -13.32 -0.30
C GLY A 210 -12.94 -12.28 0.80
N ASP A 211 -11.69 -12.15 1.27
CA ASP A 211 -11.32 -11.09 2.24
C ASP A 211 -11.44 -9.69 1.64
N TYR A 212 -11.69 -8.71 2.49
CA TYR A 212 -11.63 -7.30 2.12
C TYR A 212 -10.20 -6.74 2.20
N VAL A 213 -9.86 -5.94 1.21
CA VAL A 213 -8.67 -5.07 1.18
C VAL A 213 -9.13 -3.63 1.19
N VAL A 214 -8.63 -2.82 2.10
CA VAL A 214 -8.99 -1.40 2.20
C VAL A 214 -7.83 -0.55 1.67
N ASP A 215 -8.16 0.41 0.80
CA ASP A 215 -7.24 1.46 0.34
C ASP A 215 -7.82 2.82 0.69
N LEU A 216 -7.07 3.59 1.47
CA LEU A 216 -7.48 4.88 2.01
C LEU A 216 -7.35 6.04 1.01
N PHE A 217 -6.66 5.79 -0.12
CA PHE A 217 -6.35 6.77 -1.16
C PHE A 217 -6.52 6.12 -2.53
N GLY A 218 -7.77 5.86 -2.91
CA GLY A 218 -8.15 4.99 -4.03
C GLY A 218 -7.60 5.39 -5.40
N GLY A 219 -7.44 6.69 -5.64
CA GLY A 219 -6.83 7.24 -6.85
C GLY A 219 -7.42 6.66 -8.14
N ALA A 220 -6.59 5.96 -8.92
CA ALA A 220 -7.00 5.33 -10.18
C ALA A 220 -7.68 3.95 -10.01
N GLY A 221 -7.83 3.42 -8.78
CA GLY A 221 -8.45 2.13 -8.52
C GLY A 221 -7.53 0.91 -8.70
N THR A 222 -6.21 1.09 -8.66
CA THR A 222 -5.25 -0.01 -8.85
C THR A 222 -5.46 -1.14 -7.84
N THR A 223 -5.76 -0.81 -6.59
CA THR A 223 -6.02 -1.78 -5.52
C THR A 223 -7.27 -2.61 -5.81
N ALA A 224 -8.33 -2.01 -6.38
CA ALA A 224 -9.53 -2.75 -6.77
C ALA A 224 -9.23 -3.76 -7.89
N HIS A 225 -8.49 -3.35 -8.93
CA HIS A 225 -8.10 -4.28 -10.01
C HIS A 225 -7.25 -5.43 -9.48
N ALA A 226 -6.31 -5.16 -8.57
CA ALA A 226 -5.50 -6.19 -7.95
C ALA A 226 -6.33 -7.14 -7.08
N ALA A 227 -7.22 -6.62 -6.23
CA ALA A 227 -8.12 -7.41 -5.39
C ALA A 227 -9.05 -8.30 -6.22
N ARG A 228 -9.71 -7.73 -7.24
CA ARG A 228 -10.60 -8.43 -8.19
C ARG A 228 -9.89 -9.60 -8.88
N LYS A 229 -8.70 -9.35 -9.45
CA LYS A 229 -7.88 -10.38 -10.10
C LYS A 229 -7.55 -11.55 -9.18
N LEU A 230 -7.39 -11.27 -7.89
CA LEU A 230 -7.03 -12.27 -6.88
C LEU A 230 -8.25 -12.87 -6.15
N GLY A 231 -9.48 -12.51 -6.53
CA GLY A 231 -10.70 -13.00 -5.90
C GLY A 231 -10.95 -12.41 -4.50
N ARG A 232 -10.42 -11.23 -4.22
CA ARG A 232 -10.64 -10.47 -2.99
C ARG A 232 -11.67 -9.38 -3.23
N LYS A 233 -12.32 -8.94 -2.15
CA LYS A 233 -13.17 -7.75 -2.14
C LYS A 233 -12.35 -6.52 -1.83
N PHE A 234 -12.85 -5.33 -2.17
CA PHE A 234 -12.14 -4.09 -1.90
C PHE A 234 -13.04 -3.00 -1.33
N VAL A 235 -12.44 -2.10 -0.57
CA VAL A 235 -13.00 -0.78 -0.25
C VAL A 235 -11.97 0.26 -0.65
N LEU A 236 -12.36 1.18 -1.53
CA LEU A 236 -11.54 2.31 -1.94
C LEU A 236 -12.14 3.61 -1.42
N ILE A 237 -11.32 4.44 -0.83
CA ILE A 237 -11.70 5.77 -0.38
C ILE A 237 -10.97 6.80 -1.22
N GLU A 238 -11.70 7.72 -1.83
CA GLU A 238 -11.12 8.82 -2.62
C GLU A 238 -11.81 10.13 -2.23
N LYS A 239 -10.99 11.11 -1.89
CA LYS A 239 -11.49 12.41 -1.42
C LYS A 239 -11.89 13.34 -2.55
N ASP A 240 -11.11 13.34 -3.64
CA ASP A 240 -11.39 14.20 -4.80
C ASP A 240 -12.58 13.67 -5.59
N PRO A 241 -13.67 14.47 -5.77
CA PRO A 241 -14.88 13.98 -6.44
C PRO A 241 -14.67 13.66 -7.92
N GLN A 242 -13.72 14.31 -8.61
CA GLN A 242 -13.46 14.07 -10.03
C GLN A 242 -12.66 12.79 -10.21
N ILE A 243 -11.63 12.58 -9.38
CA ILE A 243 -10.86 11.33 -9.36
C ILE A 243 -11.77 10.18 -8.98
N TYR A 244 -12.63 10.35 -7.95
CA TYR A 244 -13.62 9.38 -7.53
C TYR A 244 -14.55 8.97 -8.68
N ALA A 245 -15.15 9.93 -9.37
CA ALA A 245 -16.07 9.64 -10.49
C ALA A 245 -15.36 8.85 -11.60
N SER A 246 -14.13 9.23 -11.95
CA SER A 246 -13.31 8.51 -12.93
C SER A 246 -12.94 7.10 -12.47
N MET A 247 -12.61 6.93 -11.19
CA MET A 247 -12.31 5.63 -10.58
C MET A 247 -13.52 4.70 -10.65
N VAL A 248 -14.70 5.17 -10.20
CA VAL A 248 -15.93 4.37 -10.23
C VAL A 248 -16.28 3.94 -11.66
N GLU A 249 -16.18 4.87 -12.64
CA GLU A 249 -16.47 4.56 -14.04
C GLU A 249 -15.56 3.45 -14.61
N ARG A 250 -14.27 3.47 -14.26
CA ARG A 250 -13.32 2.41 -14.67
C ARG A 250 -13.57 1.06 -14.01
N LEU A 251 -14.18 1.04 -12.84
CA LEU A 251 -14.42 -0.18 -12.08
C LEU A 251 -15.77 -0.83 -12.42
N LYS A 252 -16.64 -0.15 -13.16
CA LYS A 252 -17.84 -0.76 -13.73
C LYS A 252 -17.47 -1.94 -14.65
N PRO A 253 -18.34 -2.97 -14.73
CA PRO A 253 -18.12 -4.13 -15.60
C PRO A 253 -18.01 -3.77 -17.07
#